data_d26182d07ee60e72e6f52daf2732d938
#
_entry.id   d26182d07ee60e72e6f52daf2732d938
#
_cell.length_a   1.000
_cell.length_b   1.000
_cell.length_c   1.000
_cell.angle_alpha   90.00
_cell.angle_beta   90.00
_cell.angle_gamma   90.00
#
_symmetry.space_group_name_H-M   'P 1'
#
loop_
_entity.id
_entity.type
_entity.pdbx_description
1 polymer ?
#
loop_
_entity_poly.entity_id
_entity_poly.type
_entity_poly.pdbx_seq_one_letter_code
_entity_poly.pdbx_strand_id
1 'polypeptide(L)'
;MRILITNDDGFNADGIKSLKKIALEMSAKENIFVVAPSENQSAKSRSITYKKDFQITKKSNNEFSVDGTPSDCIIFALDHLMKNKKPDIVLSGINWGYNLAQDAFYSGTIAAALEAADRGILSIALSQAYASKEKEMSPYIFAESCGARLCLSIYENFSIATKKTAFNVNFPVNPRKKYPDCVKIAPVGRRYTVSYTHLRAHE
;
A
#
# COMPACT_ATOMS: atom_id res chain seq x y z
N MET A 1 -8.68 5.62 15.75
CA MET A 1 -7.82 4.61 15.09
C MET A 1 -6.60 5.30 14.54
N ARG A 2 -5.38 4.80 14.78
CA ARG A 2 -4.16 5.33 14.18
C ARG A 2 -3.80 4.55 12.93
N ILE A 3 -3.51 5.27 11.85
CA ILE A 3 -3.23 4.71 10.54
C ILE A 3 -1.82 5.11 10.12
N LEU A 4 -1.00 4.14 9.73
CA LEU A 4 0.26 4.38 9.05
C LEU A 4 0.07 4.12 7.55
N ILE A 5 0.46 5.07 6.72
CA ILE A 5 0.40 4.99 5.26
C ILE A 5 1.82 4.91 4.70
N THR A 6 2.01 4.04 3.74
CA THR A 6 3.22 3.94 2.92
C THR A 6 2.89 3.55 1.48
N ASN A 7 3.89 3.49 0.61
CA ASN A 7 3.81 2.96 -0.77
C ASN A 7 5.20 2.56 -1.26
N ASP A 8 5.31 2.14 -2.51
CA ASP A 8 6.58 1.95 -3.23
C ASP A 8 6.76 2.91 -4.43
N ASP A 9 5.71 3.63 -4.83
CA ASP A 9 5.78 4.61 -5.92
C ASP A 9 6.43 5.95 -5.51
N GLY A 10 6.60 6.18 -4.21
CA GLY A 10 7.23 7.37 -3.66
C GLY A 10 6.26 8.36 -2.99
N PHE A 11 6.83 9.25 -2.17
CA PHE A 11 6.08 10.19 -1.32
C PHE A 11 5.15 11.13 -2.10
N ASN A 12 5.52 11.52 -3.31
CA ASN A 12 4.74 12.45 -4.14
C ASN A 12 3.77 11.77 -5.11
N ALA A 13 3.73 10.43 -5.15
CA ALA A 13 2.90 9.67 -6.08
C ALA A 13 1.40 9.94 -5.88
N ASP A 14 0.63 9.81 -6.96
CA ASP A 14 -0.83 10.04 -6.88
C ASP A 14 -1.55 8.94 -6.07
N GLY A 15 -1.02 7.72 -6.09
CA GLY A 15 -1.56 6.60 -5.32
C GLY A 15 -1.57 6.86 -3.81
N ILE A 16 -0.50 7.44 -3.26
CA ILE A 16 -0.45 7.76 -1.82
C ILE A 16 -1.38 8.92 -1.46
N LYS A 17 -1.58 9.87 -2.37
CA LYS A 17 -2.57 10.96 -2.19
C LYS A 17 -3.99 10.39 -2.14
N SER A 18 -4.30 9.44 -3.00
CA SER A 18 -5.59 8.72 -3.00
C SER A 18 -5.76 7.88 -1.73
N LEU A 19 -4.70 7.22 -1.27
CA LEU A 19 -4.74 6.46 -0.02
C LEU A 19 -4.94 7.35 1.21
N LYS A 20 -4.38 8.57 1.21
CA LYS A 20 -4.65 9.57 2.25
C LYS A 20 -6.13 9.98 2.31
N LYS A 21 -6.81 10.11 1.16
CA LYS A 21 -8.27 10.37 1.15
C LYS A 21 -9.04 9.23 1.81
N ILE A 22 -8.72 7.98 1.45
CA ILE A 22 -9.33 6.78 2.05
C ILE A 22 -9.11 6.79 3.58
N ALA A 23 -7.89 7.08 4.04
CA ALA A 23 -7.59 7.10 5.46
C ALA A 23 -8.33 8.21 6.23
N LEU A 24 -8.57 9.36 5.58
CA LEU A 24 -9.35 10.47 6.16
C LEU A 24 -10.83 10.12 6.36
N GLU A 25 -11.37 9.20 5.57
CA GLU A 25 -12.72 8.65 5.81
C GLU A 25 -12.76 7.64 6.97
N MET A 26 -11.60 7.08 7.34
CA MET A 26 -11.49 6.07 8.40
C MET A 26 -11.09 6.68 9.75
N SER A 27 -10.37 7.81 9.77
CA SER A 27 -9.83 8.41 10.98
C SER A 27 -9.57 9.91 10.84
N ALA A 28 -9.48 10.59 11.98
CA ALA A 28 -9.10 11.99 12.03
C ALA A 28 -7.66 12.22 11.58
N LYS A 29 -7.38 13.35 10.95
CA LYS A 29 -6.11 13.70 10.31
C LYS A 29 -4.90 13.57 11.25
N GLU A 30 -5.04 13.93 12.50
CA GLU A 30 -4.00 13.88 13.53
C GLU A 30 -3.56 12.44 13.89
N ASN A 31 -4.37 11.45 13.53
CA ASN A 31 -4.10 10.03 13.72
C ASN A 31 -3.54 9.34 12.47
N ILE A 32 -3.34 10.08 11.37
CA ILE A 32 -2.81 9.55 10.12
C ILE A 32 -1.36 9.95 10.00
N PHE A 33 -0.50 8.94 9.83
CA PHE A 33 0.94 9.08 9.63
C PHE A 33 1.29 8.61 8.22
N VAL A 34 2.18 9.33 7.54
CA VAL A 34 2.67 8.98 6.21
C VAL A 34 4.17 8.85 6.28
N VAL A 35 4.68 7.67 5.96
CA VAL A 35 6.11 7.41 5.84
C VAL A 35 6.33 6.65 4.54
N ALA A 36 6.94 7.29 3.55
CA ALA A 36 7.06 6.74 2.22
C ALA A 36 8.44 7.00 1.62
N PRO A 37 8.90 6.18 0.67
CA PRO A 37 10.14 6.41 -0.06
C PRO A 37 10.17 7.79 -0.71
N SER A 38 11.33 8.42 -0.76
CA SER A 38 11.53 9.71 -1.45
C SER A 38 11.23 9.60 -2.94
N GLU A 39 11.58 8.46 -3.53
CA GLU A 39 11.45 8.15 -4.95
C GLU A 39 10.81 6.79 -5.17
N ASN A 40 10.49 6.48 -6.45
CA ASN A 40 9.92 5.20 -6.84
C ASN A 40 10.89 4.04 -6.53
N GLN A 41 10.38 3.01 -5.86
CA GLN A 41 11.05 1.78 -5.46
C GLN A 41 10.38 0.52 -6.05
N SER A 42 9.71 0.66 -7.18
CA SER A 42 9.02 -0.47 -7.83
C SER A 42 9.97 -1.64 -8.11
N ALA A 43 9.45 -2.86 -8.01
CA ALA A 43 10.19 -4.11 -8.20
C ALA A 43 11.36 -4.35 -7.22
N LYS A 44 11.43 -3.61 -6.11
CA LYS A 44 12.46 -3.83 -5.07
C LYS A 44 12.12 -4.99 -4.13
N SER A 45 10.95 -5.59 -4.25
CA SER A 45 10.51 -6.66 -3.36
C SER A 45 10.62 -6.25 -1.89
N ARG A 46 10.89 -7.19 -0.99
CA ARG A 46 11.08 -6.94 0.45
C ARG A 46 12.54 -6.64 0.80
N SER A 47 13.20 -5.83 -0.01
CA SER A 47 14.58 -5.40 0.28
C SER A 47 14.62 -4.38 1.42
N ILE A 48 15.74 -4.38 2.15
CA ILE A 48 16.07 -3.39 3.18
C ILE A 48 17.41 -2.75 2.85
N THR A 49 17.60 -1.51 3.29
CA THR A 49 18.90 -0.84 3.21
C THR A 49 19.82 -1.41 4.30
N TYR A 50 20.90 -2.08 3.89
CA TYR A 50 21.81 -2.74 4.81
C TYR A 50 23.19 -2.05 4.80
N LYS A 51 23.74 -1.76 6.00
CA LYS A 51 25.07 -1.13 6.19
C LYS A 51 25.26 0.19 5.44
N LYS A 52 24.18 0.93 5.18
CA LYS A 52 24.21 2.26 4.56
C LYS A 52 23.25 3.16 5.31
N ASP A 53 23.69 4.37 5.61
CA ASP A 53 22.81 5.41 6.15
C ASP A 53 21.81 5.86 5.08
N PHE A 54 20.60 6.18 5.47
CA PHE A 54 19.58 6.78 4.62
C PHE A 54 18.98 8.02 5.28
N GLN A 55 18.63 8.99 4.46
CA GLN A 55 18.10 10.25 4.94
C GLN A 55 16.60 10.18 5.19
N ILE A 56 16.15 10.78 6.28
CA ILE A 56 14.73 10.95 6.60
C ILE A 56 14.44 12.45 6.60
N THR A 57 13.48 12.84 5.76
CA THR A 57 13.05 14.23 5.63
C THR A 57 11.65 14.40 6.19
N LYS A 58 11.49 15.20 7.24
CA LYS A 58 10.18 15.58 7.77
C LYS A 58 9.49 16.55 6.81
N LYS A 59 8.33 16.20 6.30
CA LYS A 59 7.52 17.01 5.39
C LYS A 59 6.42 17.79 6.13
N SER A 60 5.84 17.18 7.17
CA SER A 60 4.90 17.81 8.10
C SER A 60 4.97 17.14 9.48
N ASN A 61 4.04 17.43 10.38
CA ASN A 61 4.06 16.83 11.72
C ASN A 61 3.99 15.29 11.68
N ASN A 62 3.20 14.73 10.78
CA ASN A 62 2.97 13.28 10.68
C ASN A 62 3.41 12.71 9.32
N GLU A 63 4.19 13.46 8.53
CA GLU A 63 4.57 13.03 7.18
C GLU A 63 6.09 13.07 7.01
N PHE A 64 6.66 11.96 6.55
CA PHE A 64 8.09 11.75 6.40
C PHE A 64 8.40 11.08 5.06
N SER A 65 9.43 11.57 4.40
CA SER A 65 10.01 10.99 3.20
C SER A 65 11.33 10.32 3.58
N VAL A 66 11.54 9.09 3.14
CA VAL A 66 12.69 8.25 3.47
C VAL A 66 13.48 7.93 2.21
N ASP A 67 14.78 8.17 2.20
CA ASP A 67 15.68 7.71 1.12
C ASP A 67 16.02 6.23 1.31
N GLY A 68 15.00 5.39 1.13
CA GLY A 68 15.08 3.95 1.39
C GLY A 68 13.92 3.21 0.72
N THR A 69 13.84 1.92 1.03
CA THR A 69 12.82 1.02 0.51
C THR A 69 11.49 1.18 1.27
N PRO A 70 10.37 0.63 0.77
CA PRO A 70 9.11 0.57 1.51
C PRO A 70 9.24 -0.16 2.86
N SER A 71 10.06 -1.19 2.93
CA SER A 71 10.37 -1.89 4.20
C SER A 71 11.10 -0.99 5.18
N ASP A 72 12.07 -0.18 4.73
CA ASP A 72 12.77 0.79 5.58
C ASP A 72 11.81 1.83 6.14
N CYS A 73 10.83 2.27 5.35
CA CYS A 73 9.78 3.19 5.80
C CYS A 73 8.98 2.61 6.96
N ILE A 74 8.60 1.34 6.89
CA ILE A 74 7.88 0.65 7.97
C ILE A 74 8.77 0.47 9.20
N ILE A 75 10.03 0.07 9.01
CA ILE A 75 11.00 -0.09 10.10
C ILE A 75 11.17 1.24 10.84
N PHE A 76 11.45 2.33 10.11
CA PHE A 76 11.58 3.66 10.71
C PHE A 76 10.30 4.09 11.45
N ALA A 77 9.14 3.92 10.81
CA ALA A 77 7.88 4.31 11.41
C ALA A 77 7.59 3.56 12.72
N LEU A 78 7.78 2.26 12.75
CA LEU A 78 7.40 1.42 13.90
C LEU A 78 8.44 1.40 15.02
N ASP A 79 9.73 1.51 14.68
CA ASP A 79 10.82 1.38 15.66
C ASP A 79 11.25 2.75 16.21
N HIS A 80 10.97 3.85 15.52
CA HIS A 80 11.35 5.20 15.93
C HIS A 80 10.14 6.13 16.09
N LEU A 81 9.42 6.43 15.01
CA LEU A 81 8.36 7.44 15.01
C LEU A 81 7.16 7.07 15.91
N MET A 82 6.71 5.84 15.82
CA MET A 82 5.52 5.31 16.50
C MET A 82 5.85 4.26 17.57
N LYS A 83 7.11 4.18 18.02
CA LYS A 83 7.59 3.18 18.97
C LYS A 83 6.72 3.04 20.22
N ASN A 84 6.33 4.16 20.82
CA ASN A 84 5.57 4.19 22.06
C ASN A 84 4.05 4.08 21.85
N LYS A 85 3.59 4.27 20.62
CA LYS A 85 2.17 4.31 20.28
C LYS A 85 1.95 3.80 18.86
N LYS A 86 2.00 2.49 18.72
CA LYS A 86 1.91 1.80 17.42
C LYS A 86 0.62 2.12 16.66
N PRO A 87 0.61 2.04 15.33
CA PRO A 87 -0.61 2.16 14.54
C PRO A 87 -1.52 0.95 14.77
N ASP A 88 -2.82 1.16 14.62
CA ASP A 88 -3.83 0.11 14.66
C ASP A 88 -3.87 -0.66 13.34
N ILE A 89 -3.52 0.02 12.24
CA ILE A 89 -3.48 -0.54 10.89
C ILE A 89 -2.41 0.13 10.05
N VAL A 90 -1.80 -0.63 9.14
CA VAL A 90 -0.91 -0.13 8.09
C VAL A 90 -1.58 -0.30 6.73
N LEU A 91 -1.61 0.78 5.95
CA LEU A 91 -2.11 0.80 4.58
C LEU A 91 -0.94 1.08 3.63
N SER A 92 -0.71 0.21 2.66
CA SER A 92 0.35 0.35 1.67
C SER A 92 -0.24 0.48 0.26
N GLY A 93 0.11 1.54 -0.46
CA GLY A 93 -0.39 1.80 -1.82
C GLY A 93 -0.83 3.25 -2.03
N ILE A 94 -1.74 3.54 -2.95
CA ILE A 94 -2.40 2.56 -3.87
C ILE A 94 -1.46 2.35 -5.05
N ASN A 95 -1.05 1.11 -5.28
CA ASN A 95 -0.22 0.77 -6.43
C ASN A 95 -0.99 0.94 -7.74
N TRP A 96 -0.36 1.53 -8.73
CA TRP A 96 -0.92 1.60 -10.07
C TRP A 96 -0.63 0.31 -10.83
N GLY A 97 -1.61 -0.53 -10.95
CA GLY A 97 -1.53 -1.88 -11.53
C GLY A 97 -1.85 -2.96 -10.50
N TYR A 98 -2.16 -4.15 -10.99
CA TYR A 98 -2.39 -5.30 -10.13
C TYR A 98 -1.11 -5.80 -9.46
N ASN A 99 -1.27 -6.35 -8.26
CA ASN A 99 -0.28 -7.19 -7.59
C ASN A 99 -0.89 -8.59 -7.40
N LEU A 100 -0.91 -9.39 -8.46
CA LEU A 100 -1.53 -10.71 -8.50
C LEU A 100 -0.50 -11.79 -8.82
N ALA A 101 -0.79 -13.03 -8.42
CA ALA A 101 0.06 -14.18 -8.69
C ALA A 101 1.53 -13.94 -8.31
N GLN A 102 2.48 -14.24 -9.21
CA GLN A 102 3.91 -14.04 -8.97
C GLN A 102 4.31 -12.58 -8.81
N ASP A 103 3.56 -11.62 -9.34
CA ASP A 103 3.86 -10.19 -9.18
C ASP A 103 3.84 -9.79 -7.69
N ALA A 104 3.05 -10.50 -6.87
CA ALA A 104 3.00 -10.30 -5.44
C ALA A 104 4.38 -10.47 -4.75
N PHE A 105 5.25 -11.32 -5.27
CA PHE A 105 6.59 -11.56 -4.70
C PHE A 105 7.59 -10.44 -5.00
N TYR A 106 7.35 -9.65 -6.04
CA TYR A 106 8.22 -8.54 -6.45
C TYR A 106 7.69 -7.17 -5.98
N SER A 107 6.46 -7.12 -5.48
CA SER A 107 5.76 -5.90 -5.10
C SER A 107 6.34 -5.27 -3.83
N GLY A 108 6.79 -4.02 -3.93
CA GLY A 108 7.16 -3.20 -2.79
C GLY A 108 5.95 -2.82 -1.94
N THR A 109 4.78 -2.64 -2.55
CA THR A 109 3.50 -2.38 -1.87
C THR A 109 3.14 -3.52 -0.92
N ILE A 110 3.20 -4.78 -1.40
CA ILE A 110 2.94 -5.96 -0.57
C ILE A 110 4.05 -6.16 0.46
N ALA A 111 5.29 -5.90 0.08
CA ALA A 111 6.43 -6.04 0.98
C ALA A 111 6.33 -5.17 2.23
N ALA A 112 5.91 -3.92 2.08
CA ALA A 112 5.68 -3.03 3.22
C ALA A 112 4.55 -3.54 4.13
N ALA A 113 3.46 -4.06 3.55
CA ALA A 113 2.39 -4.65 4.32
C ALA A 113 2.86 -5.90 5.10
N LEU A 114 3.65 -6.78 4.46
CA LEU A 114 4.23 -7.95 5.12
C LEU A 114 5.20 -7.55 6.24
N GLU A 115 5.99 -6.50 6.05
CA GLU A 115 6.92 -5.99 7.07
C GLU A 115 6.16 -5.52 8.33
N ALA A 116 5.02 -4.86 8.16
CA ALA A 116 4.14 -4.46 9.26
C ALA A 116 3.44 -5.66 9.92
N ALA A 117 2.99 -6.62 9.12
CA ALA A 117 2.34 -7.84 9.61
C ALA A 117 3.28 -8.68 10.48
N ASP A 118 4.54 -8.82 10.10
CA ASP A 118 5.55 -9.55 10.90
C ASP A 118 5.77 -8.89 12.28
N ARG A 119 5.51 -7.58 12.40
CA ARG A 119 5.53 -6.85 13.67
C ARG A 119 4.19 -6.89 14.42
N GLY A 120 3.26 -7.73 13.99
CA GLY A 120 1.97 -7.95 14.63
C GLY A 120 0.95 -6.85 14.42
N ILE A 121 1.07 -6.06 13.33
CA ILE A 121 0.12 -4.99 12.99
C ILE A 121 -0.67 -5.43 11.78
N LEU A 122 -2.00 -5.33 11.85
CA LEU A 122 -2.87 -5.55 10.70
C LEU A 122 -2.44 -4.65 9.55
N SER A 123 -2.27 -5.22 8.37
CA SER A 123 -1.79 -4.47 7.22
C SER A 123 -2.54 -4.84 5.94
N ILE A 124 -2.74 -3.83 5.10
CA ILE A 124 -3.45 -3.97 3.83
C ILE A 124 -2.62 -3.33 2.72
N ALA A 125 -2.24 -4.13 1.73
CA ALA A 125 -1.70 -3.67 0.46
C ALA A 125 -2.86 -3.43 -0.51
N LEU A 126 -2.92 -2.23 -1.10
CA LEU A 126 -3.99 -1.83 -2.02
C LEU A 126 -3.40 -1.55 -3.40
N SER A 127 -4.01 -2.16 -4.42
CA SER A 127 -3.62 -2.02 -5.82
C SER A 127 -4.84 -1.77 -6.68
N GLN A 128 -4.73 -0.87 -7.65
CA GLN A 128 -5.81 -0.54 -8.59
C GLN A 128 -5.39 -0.91 -10.01
N ALA A 129 -6.21 -1.69 -10.70
CA ALA A 129 -6.01 -1.98 -12.10
C ALA A 129 -5.93 -0.73 -12.97
N TYR A 130 -5.17 -0.78 -14.05
CA TYR A 130 -5.12 0.28 -15.03
C TYR A 130 -6.53 0.54 -15.59
N ALA A 131 -7.07 1.72 -15.31
CA ALA A 131 -8.18 2.24 -16.10
C ALA A 131 -7.60 2.79 -17.41
N SER A 132 -8.32 2.64 -18.52
CA SER A 132 -7.97 3.33 -19.78
C SER A 132 -7.80 4.81 -19.50
N LYS A 133 -6.87 5.46 -20.20
CA LYS A 133 -6.49 6.88 -20.04
C LYS A 133 -7.63 7.86 -20.40
N GLU A 134 -8.77 7.74 -19.78
CA GLU A 134 -9.73 8.85 -19.77
C GLU A 134 -9.17 9.93 -18.87
N LYS A 135 -8.68 10.99 -19.47
CA LYS A 135 -7.87 12.06 -18.85
C LYS A 135 -8.56 12.85 -17.73
N GLU A 136 -9.85 12.64 -17.50
CA GLU A 136 -10.65 13.46 -16.58
C GLU A 136 -10.88 12.88 -15.20
N MET A 137 -10.43 11.66 -14.92
CA MET A 137 -10.73 10.96 -13.67
C MET A 137 -9.48 10.41 -13.01
N SER A 138 -9.49 10.43 -11.67
CA SER A 138 -8.46 9.74 -10.89
C SER A 138 -8.34 8.28 -11.34
N PRO A 139 -7.14 7.78 -11.65
CA PRO A 139 -6.94 6.37 -11.96
C PRO A 139 -7.30 5.46 -10.78
N TYR A 140 -7.43 6.01 -9.58
CA TYR A 140 -7.76 5.31 -8.33
C TYR A 140 -9.22 5.48 -7.90
N ILE A 141 -10.09 6.00 -8.77
CA ILE A 141 -11.47 6.36 -8.40
C ILE A 141 -12.26 5.21 -7.79
N PHE A 142 -12.04 3.98 -8.26
CA PHE A 142 -12.75 2.84 -7.72
C PHE A 142 -12.25 2.48 -6.32
N ALA A 143 -10.93 2.48 -6.10
CA ALA A 143 -10.37 2.31 -4.77
C ALA A 143 -10.81 3.46 -3.83
N GLU A 144 -10.79 4.71 -4.29
CA GLU A 144 -11.29 5.87 -3.53
C GLU A 144 -12.77 5.70 -3.13
N SER A 145 -13.62 5.14 -4.00
CA SER A 145 -15.06 5.04 -3.74
C SER A 145 -15.47 3.98 -2.71
N CYS A 146 -14.68 2.93 -2.51
CA CYS A 146 -15.03 1.80 -1.63
C CYS A 146 -13.92 1.36 -0.68
N GLY A 147 -12.71 1.92 -0.83
CA GLY A 147 -11.53 1.48 -0.08
C GLY A 147 -11.66 1.67 1.42
N ALA A 148 -12.19 2.80 1.87
CA ALA A 148 -12.39 3.06 3.30
C ALA A 148 -13.32 2.03 3.94
N ARG A 149 -14.47 1.77 3.33
CA ARG A 149 -15.42 0.77 3.82
C ARG A 149 -14.82 -0.63 3.85
N LEU A 150 -14.06 -1.01 2.81
CA LEU A 150 -13.41 -2.31 2.76
C LEU A 150 -12.33 -2.44 3.84
N CYS A 151 -11.47 -1.43 4.00
CA CYS A 151 -10.42 -1.44 5.03
C CYS A 151 -11.00 -1.49 6.44
N LEU A 152 -12.09 -0.76 6.72
CA LEU A 152 -12.80 -0.82 8.00
C LEU A 152 -13.40 -2.21 8.23
N SER A 153 -14.04 -2.80 7.23
CA SER A 153 -14.59 -4.16 7.33
C SER A 153 -13.51 -5.20 7.61
N ILE A 154 -12.34 -5.09 6.99
CA ILE A 154 -11.20 -5.95 7.28
C ILE A 154 -10.72 -5.72 8.73
N TYR A 155 -10.59 -4.47 9.15
CA TYR A 155 -10.14 -4.13 10.51
C TYR A 155 -11.09 -4.71 11.58
N GLU A 156 -12.39 -4.52 11.42
CA GLU A 156 -13.41 -4.96 12.37
C GLU A 156 -13.50 -6.49 12.49
N ASN A 157 -13.34 -7.20 11.38
CA ASN A 157 -13.51 -8.66 11.35
C ASN A 157 -12.22 -9.44 11.61
N PHE A 158 -11.03 -8.83 11.37
CA PHE A 158 -9.78 -9.59 11.38
C PHE A 158 -8.70 -9.03 12.33
N SER A 159 -8.88 -7.84 12.90
CA SER A 159 -7.85 -7.18 13.74
C SER A 159 -7.37 -8.01 14.95
N ILE A 160 -8.24 -8.85 15.50
CA ILE A 160 -7.95 -9.69 16.67
C ILE A 160 -7.37 -11.06 16.27
N ALA A 161 -7.91 -11.65 15.19
CA ALA A 161 -7.62 -13.03 14.82
C ALA A 161 -6.33 -13.21 13.99
N THR A 162 -5.84 -12.17 13.35
CA THR A 162 -4.83 -12.26 12.30
C THR A 162 -3.57 -11.43 12.55
N LYS A 163 -3.09 -11.39 13.79
CA LYS A 163 -1.74 -10.88 14.06
C LYS A 163 -0.75 -11.61 13.15
N LYS A 164 0.01 -10.89 12.32
CA LYS A 164 0.95 -11.38 11.30
C LYS A 164 0.31 -11.74 9.94
N THR A 165 -0.87 -11.22 9.62
CA THR A 165 -1.46 -11.38 8.30
C THR A 165 -1.49 -10.04 7.57
N ALA A 166 -1.04 -10.03 6.31
CA ALA A 166 -1.21 -8.93 5.38
C ALA A 166 -2.31 -9.29 4.38
N PHE A 167 -3.22 -8.37 4.13
CA PHE A 167 -4.23 -8.49 3.10
C PHE A 167 -3.75 -7.84 1.81
N ASN A 168 -3.85 -8.55 0.69
CA ASN A 168 -3.56 -8.03 -0.64
C ASN A 168 -4.87 -7.75 -1.36
N VAL A 169 -5.25 -6.49 -1.45
CA VAL A 169 -6.50 -6.03 -2.07
C VAL A 169 -6.22 -5.50 -3.46
N ASN A 170 -6.92 -6.02 -4.45
CA ASN A 170 -6.82 -5.60 -5.84
C ASN A 170 -8.17 -5.10 -6.35
N PHE A 171 -8.24 -3.82 -6.69
CA PHE A 171 -9.43 -3.21 -7.26
C PHE A 171 -9.42 -3.38 -8.78
N PRO A 172 -10.45 -4.00 -9.39
CA PRO A 172 -10.54 -4.15 -10.84
C PRO A 172 -10.82 -2.80 -11.51
N VAL A 173 -10.63 -2.76 -12.82
CA VAL A 173 -11.17 -1.67 -13.63
C VAL A 173 -12.69 -1.68 -13.51
N ASN A 174 -13.26 -0.59 -13.04
CA ASN A 174 -14.71 -0.44 -12.95
C ASN A 174 -15.20 0.75 -13.80
N PRO A 175 -15.48 0.51 -15.10
CA PRO A 175 -15.94 1.56 -15.99
C PRO A 175 -17.32 2.13 -15.62
N ARG A 176 -18.11 1.40 -14.82
CA ARG A 176 -19.48 1.80 -14.43
C ARG A 176 -19.56 2.57 -13.12
N LYS A 177 -18.44 2.83 -12.44
CA LYS A 177 -18.38 3.59 -11.16
C LYS A 177 -19.33 3.10 -10.05
N LYS A 178 -19.73 1.83 -10.08
CA LYS A 178 -20.58 1.23 -9.05
C LYS A 178 -19.73 0.56 -7.99
N TYR A 179 -20.23 0.55 -6.75
CA TYR A 179 -19.65 -0.29 -5.70
C TYR A 179 -19.59 -1.74 -6.17
N PRO A 180 -18.57 -2.52 -5.77
CA PRO A 180 -18.52 -3.93 -6.12
C PRO A 180 -19.73 -4.64 -5.50
N ASP A 181 -20.36 -5.49 -6.27
CA ASP A 181 -21.48 -6.31 -5.78
C ASP A 181 -21.00 -7.37 -4.78
N CYS A 182 -19.72 -7.72 -4.83
CA CYS A 182 -19.11 -8.67 -3.92
C CYS A 182 -17.59 -8.45 -3.76
N VAL A 183 -17.04 -8.88 -2.63
CA VAL A 183 -15.62 -9.09 -2.39
C VAL A 183 -15.32 -10.56 -2.54
N LYS A 184 -14.31 -10.92 -3.36
CA LYS A 184 -13.86 -12.30 -3.51
C LYS A 184 -12.56 -12.51 -2.77
N ILE A 185 -12.52 -13.51 -1.90
CA ILE A 185 -11.29 -13.98 -1.27
C ILE A 185 -10.75 -15.13 -2.13
N ALA A 186 -9.47 -15.04 -2.49
CA ALA A 186 -8.83 -16.04 -3.34
C ALA A 186 -7.41 -16.31 -2.83
N PRO A 187 -6.89 -17.53 -3.01
CA PRO A 187 -5.47 -17.79 -2.79
C PRO A 187 -4.62 -17.05 -3.84
N VAL A 188 -3.32 -16.90 -3.53
CA VAL A 188 -2.37 -16.38 -4.52
C VAL A 188 -2.34 -17.34 -5.70
N GLY A 189 -2.72 -16.87 -6.88
CA GLY A 189 -2.76 -17.66 -8.11
C GLY A 189 -1.37 -17.91 -8.68
N ARG A 190 -1.34 -18.64 -9.81
CA ARG A 190 -0.12 -18.83 -10.63
C ARG A 190 -0.36 -18.25 -12.02
N ARG A 191 0.64 -17.62 -12.58
CA ARG A 191 0.62 -17.18 -13.98
C ARG A 191 1.03 -18.37 -14.86
N TYR A 192 0.14 -18.80 -15.75
CA TYR A 192 0.41 -19.92 -16.66
C TYR A 192 1.00 -19.50 -18.00
N THR A 193 0.97 -18.22 -18.34
CA THR A 193 1.52 -17.70 -19.59
C THR A 193 2.82 -16.97 -19.32
N VAL A 194 3.91 -17.42 -19.92
CA VAL A 194 5.15 -16.65 -20.01
C VAL A 194 4.93 -15.59 -21.09
N SER A 195 4.50 -14.40 -20.70
CA SER A 195 4.48 -13.27 -21.60
C SER A 195 5.86 -12.61 -21.57
N TYR A 196 6.60 -12.65 -22.66
CA TYR A 196 7.86 -11.91 -22.83
C TYR A 196 7.66 -10.39 -22.95
N THR A 197 6.45 -9.88 -22.77
CA THR A 197 6.15 -8.45 -22.83
C THR A 197 6.88 -7.66 -21.76
N HIS A 198 7.33 -8.28 -20.67
CA HIS A 198 8.13 -7.63 -19.64
C HIS A 198 9.54 -7.22 -20.11
N LEU A 199 10.12 -7.98 -21.03
CA LEU A 199 11.47 -7.71 -21.53
C LEU A 199 11.49 -6.67 -22.67
N ARG A 200 10.35 -6.39 -23.32
CA ARG A 200 10.24 -5.38 -24.37
C ARG A 200 9.88 -3.98 -23.89
N ALA A 201 9.58 -3.81 -22.62
CA ALA A 201 9.25 -2.49 -22.06
C ALA A 201 10.49 -1.65 -21.71
N HIS A 202 11.68 -2.18 -21.94
CA HIS A 202 12.97 -1.55 -21.62
C HIS A 202 13.90 -1.35 -22.84
N GLU A 203 13.42 -1.57 -24.09
CA GLU A 203 14.14 -1.20 -25.31
C GLU A 203 13.62 0.11 -25.90
#